data_b3726664e0bf5cb7cf4cb9da7b864e36
#
_entry.id   b3726664e0bf5cb7cf4cb9da7b864e36
#
_cell.length_a   1.000
_cell.length_b   1.000
_cell.length_c   1.000
_cell.angle_alpha   90.00
_cell.angle_beta   90.00
_cell.angle_gamma   90.00
#
_symmetry.space_group_name_H-M   'P 1'
#
loop_
_entity.id
_entity.type
_entity.pdbx_description
1 polymer ?
#
loop_
_entity_poly.entity_id
_entity_poly.type
_entity_poly.pdbx_seq_one_letter_code
_entity_poly.pdbx_strand_id
1 'polypeptide(L)'
;MSSLPTSLFRRWGHSFEEDAPGAAVYRPADYSFPRARGRGGIEFGADGSFTEWAIGRGDAAQPLRGRWTDEGKGRLRIHFDGDVHPAQTLEVLEVNDSLLRLKQRGA
;
A
#
# COMPACT_ATOMS: atom_id res chain seq x y z
N MET A 1 11.54 -6.42 17.20
CA MET A 1 12.25 -6.69 15.94
C MET A 1 11.24 -6.91 14.83
N SER A 2 11.42 -6.23 13.71
CA SER A 2 10.49 -6.38 12.61
C SER A 2 10.66 -7.75 11.96
N SER A 3 9.55 -8.44 11.74
CA SER A 3 9.54 -9.71 11.02
C SER A 3 9.01 -9.56 9.60
N LEU A 4 8.91 -8.32 9.11
CA LEU A 4 8.38 -8.07 7.78
C LEU A 4 9.38 -8.53 6.72
N PRO A 5 8.92 -9.23 5.67
CA PRO A 5 9.82 -9.66 4.61
C PRO A 5 10.28 -8.47 3.77
N THR A 6 11.49 -8.58 3.24
CA THR A 6 12.05 -7.52 2.40
C THR A 6 11.26 -7.30 1.12
N SER A 7 10.53 -8.31 0.66
CA SER A 7 9.67 -8.18 -0.53
C SER A 7 8.58 -7.13 -0.35
N LEU A 8 8.25 -6.75 0.89
CA LEU A 8 7.28 -5.68 1.15
C LEU A 8 7.82 -4.31 0.74
N PHE A 9 9.13 -4.10 0.83
CA PHE A 9 9.73 -2.78 0.68
C PHE A 9 10.00 -2.47 -0.79
N ARG A 10 8.92 -2.10 -1.49
CA ARG A 10 8.98 -1.77 -2.90
C ARG A 10 7.72 -0.99 -3.27
N ARG A 11 7.68 -0.53 -4.51
CA ARG A 11 6.49 0.12 -5.04
C ARG A 11 5.52 -0.93 -5.56
N TRP A 12 4.26 -0.80 -5.14
CA TRP A 12 3.18 -1.71 -5.50
C TRP A 12 2.09 -0.96 -6.24
N GLY A 13 1.61 -1.50 -7.36
CA GLY A 13 0.46 -0.98 -8.04
C GLY A 13 -0.81 -1.67 -7.56
N HIS A 14 -1.90 -0.92 -7.44
CA HIS A 14 -3.16 -1.49 -6.97
C HIS A 14 -3.82 -2.29 -8.09
N SER A 15 -3.87 -3.60 -7.92
CA SER A 15 -4.51 -4.51 -8.86
C SER A 15 -5.98 -4.65 -8.48
N PHE A 16 -6.75 -3.57 -8.69
CA PHE A 16 -8.15 -3.53 -8.25
C PHE A 16 -9.01 -4.60 -8.93
N GLU A 17 -8.58 -5.08 -10.09
CA GLU A 17 -9.28 -6.15 -10.79
C GLU A 17 -9.29 -7.45 -10.00
N GLU A 18 -8.33 -7.61 -9.08
CA GLU A 18 -8.20 -8.82 -8.28
C GLU A 18 -8.72 -8.65 -6.86
N ASP A 19 -9.23 -7.45 -6.51
CA ASP A 19 -9.73 -7.20 -5.16
C ASP A 19 -10.86 -8.17 -4.81
N ALA A 20 -10.88 -8.56 -3.54
CA ALA A 20 -11.95 -9.38 -2.99
C ALA A 20 -12.55 -8.66 -1.79
N PRO A 21 -13.75 -9.07 -1.33
CA PRO A 21 -14.31 -8.45 -0.12
C PRO A 21 -13.33 -8.55 1.05
N GLY A 22 -13.00 -7.41 1.63
CA GLY A 22 -12.09 -7.34 2.76
C GLY A 22 -10.62 -7.48 2.40
N ALA A 23 -10.25 -7.53 1.12
CA ALA A 23 -8.85 -7.66 0.74
C ALA A 23 -8.55 -6.85 -0.53
N ALA A 24 -7.59 -5.96 -0.44
CA ALA A 24 -7.07 -5.24 -1.60
C ALA A 24 -5.82 -5.94 -2.10
N VAL A 25 -5.72 -6.10 -3.42
CA VAL A 25 -4.62 -6.82 -4.04
C VAL A 25 -3.70 -5.84 -4.74
N TYR A 26 -2.41 -6.03 -4.53
CA TYR A 26 -1.37 -5.22 -5.14
C TYR A 26 -0.38 -6.12 -5.85
N ARG A 27 0.16 -5.63 -6.96
CA ARG A 27 1.20 -6.31 -7.73
C ARG A 27 2.42 -5.40 -7.82
N PRO A 28 3.62 -5.95 -8.02
CA PRO A 28 4.80 -5.10 -8.21
C PRO A 28 4.58 -4.08 -9.32
N ALA A 29 5.21 -2.92 -9.19
CA ALA A 29 4.99 -1.82 -10.13
C ALA A 29 5.32 -2.19 -11.57
N ASP A 30 6.20 -3.18 -11.78
CA ASP A 30 6.56 -3.65 -13.13
C ASP A 30 5.66 -4.79 -13.64
N TYR A 31 4.61 -5.13 -12.90
CA TYR A 31 3.66 -6.14 -13.34
C TYR A 31 2.91 -5.67 -14.58
N SER A 32 2.58 -6.61 -15.48
CA SER A 32 1.83 -6.29 -16.69
C SER A 32 0.35 -6.13 -16.39
N PHE A 33 -0.03 -4.94 -15.90
CA PHE A 33 -1.42 -4.67 -15.54
C PHE A 33 -2.31 -4.55 -16.77
N PRO A 34 -3.59 -4.95 -16.65
CA PRO A 34 -4.56 -4.59 -17.68
C PRO A 34 -4.66 -3.07 -17.83
N ARG A 35 -5.11 -2.61 -18.98
CA ARG A 35 -5.28 -1.19 -19.20
C ARG A 35 -6.33 -0.62 -18.28
N ALA A 36 -6.03 0.55 -17.72
CA ALA A 36 -6.96 1.30 -16.89
C ALA A 36 -6.68 2.78 -17.08
N ARG A 37 -7.68 3.63 -16.84
CA ARG A 37 -7.52 5.08 -16.97
C ARG A 37 -6.54 5.65 -15.96
N GLY A 38 -6.50 5.04 -14.81
CA GLY A 38 -5.56 5.40 -13.77
C GLY A 38 -5.46 4.27 -12.79
N ARG A 39 -4.31 4.18 -12.16
CA ARG A 39 -4.06 3.10 -11.21
C ARG A 39 -3.31 3.67 -10.03
N GLY A 40 -3.90 3.54 -8.85
CA GLY A 40 -3.24 3.93 -7.63
C GLY A 40 -2.17 2.93 -7.24
N GLY A 41 -1.47 3.23 -6.17
CA GLY A 41 -0.44 2.35 -5.66
C GLY A 41 0.08 2.83 -4.32
N ILE A 42 0.94 2.02 -3.75
CA ILE A 42 1.59 2.33 -2.47
C ILE A 42 3.05 1.92 -2.54
N GLU A 43 3.84 2.50 -1.66
CA GLU A 43 5.24 2.14 -1.54
C GLU A 43 5.62 2.12 -0.07
N PHE A 44 6.25 1.04 0.37
CA PHE A 44 6.81 0.92 1.70
C PHE A 44 8.33 1.01 1.58
N GLY A 45 8.93 1.96 2.29
CA GLY A 45 10.38 2.05 2.36
C GLY A 45 10.90 1.34 3.58
N ALA A 46 12.06 0.70 3.46
CA ALA A 46 12.68 0.01 4.59
C ALA A 46 13.06 0.96 5.70
N ASP A 47 13.15 2.26 5.40
CA ASP A 47 13.47 3.30 6.37
C ASP A 47 12.25 3.78 7.16
N GLY A 48 11.08 3.18 6.96
CA GLY A 48 9.85 3.58 7.62
C GLY A 48 9.02 4.57 6.81
N SER A 49 9.43 4.91 5.60
CA SER A 49 8.65 5.82 4.76
C SER A 49 7.47 5.09 4.11
N PHE A 50 6.42 5.84 3.84
CA PHE A 50 5.23 5.32 3.17
C PHE A 50 4.75 6.37 2.18
N THR A 51 4.37 5.93 0.99
CA THR A 51 3.77 6.81 -0.01
C THR A 51 2.57 6.12 -0.61
N GLU A 52 1.49 6.86 -0.77
CA GLU A 52 0.29 6.38 -1.45
C GLU A 52 -0.01 7.29 -2.63
N TRP A 53 -0.24 6.69 -3.80
CA TRP A 53 -0.66 7.42 -4.99
C TRP A 53 -2.14 7.12 -5.21
N ALA A 54 -2.99 8.11 -4.87
CA ALA A 54 -4.42 8.00 -5.13
C ALA A 54 -4.70 8.42 -6.56
N ILE A 55 -5.73 7.85 -7.16
CA ILE A 55 -6.16 8.25 -8.50
C ILE A 55 -6.82 9.61 -8.37
N GLY A 56 -6.22 10.62 -8.98
CA GLY A 56 -6.78 11.96 -9.01
C GLY A 56 -7.74 12.12 -10.19
N ARG A 57 -8.60 13.12 -10.09
CA ARG A 57 -9.51 13.44 -11.19
C ARG A 57 -8.74 14.05 -12.34
N GLY A 58 -8.75 13.37 -13.49
CA GLY A 58 -8.26 13.93 -14.74
C GLY A 58 -6.77 14.10 -14.85
N ASP A 59 -6.01 14.01 -13.78
CA ASP A 59 -4.60 14.29 -13.77
C ASP A 59 -3.80 13.17 -13.14
N ALA A 60 -2.48 13.36 -13.10
CA ALA A 60 -1.60 12.41 -12.46
C ALA A 60 -1.95 12.25 -10.99
N ALA A 61 -1.72 11.05 -10.46
CA ALA A 61 -1.98 10.76 -9.06
C ALA A 61 -1.13 11.66 -8.18
N GLN A 62 -1.74 12.16 -7.10
CA GLN A 62 -1.06 12.99 -6.12
C GLN A 62 -0.48 12.09 -5.03
N PRO A 63 0.81 12.19 -4.74
CA PRO A 63 1.39 11.38 -3.68
C PRO A 63 0.97 11.87 -2.30
N LEU A 64 0.58 10.95 -1.45
CA LEU A 64 0.35 11.19 -0.02
C LEU A 64 1.49 10.52 0.72
N ARG A 65 2.29 11.30 1.40
CA ARG A 65 3.49 10.80 2.07
C ARG A 65 3.24 10.64 3.55
N GLY A 66 3.90 9.67 4.14
CA GLY A 66 3.78 9.39 5.55
C GLY A 66 4.81 8.41 6.02
N ARG A 67 4.50 7.76 7.11
CA ARG A 67 5.39 6.79 7.74
C ARG A 67 4.58 5.58 8.17
N TRP A 68 5.22 4.42 8.16
CA TRP A 68 4.61 3.21 8.69
C TRP A 68 5.33 2.75 9.94
N THR A 69 4.60 2.12 10.82
CA THR A 69 5.12 1.52 12.04
C THR A 69 4.63 0.09 12.13
N ASP A 70 5.53 -0.84 12.42
CA ASP A 70 5.19 -2.25 12.57
C ASP A 70 4.59 -2.45 13.96
N GLU A 71 3.32 -2.83 14.00
CA GLU A 71 2.64 -3.10 15.26
C GLU A 71 2.63 -4.58 15.61
N GLY A 72 3.34 -5.41 14.83
CA GLY A 72 3.33 -6.84 15.04
C GLY A 72 2.14 -7.53 14.41
N LYS A 73 2.21 -8.84 14.28
CA LYS A 73 1.12 -9.68 13.77
C LYS A 73 0.66 -9.27 12.36
N GLY A 74 1.58 -8.75 11.55
CA GLY A 74 1.26 -8.30 10.20
C GLY A 74 0.52 -6.99 10.13
N ARG A 75 0.41 -6.24 11.21
CA ARG A 75 -0.29 -4.96 11.22
C ARG A 75 0.68 -3.82 11.12
N LEU A 76 0.35 -2.87 10.24
CA LEU A 76 1.14 -1.67 10.00
C LEU A 76 0.27 -0.45 10.28
N ARG A 77 0.77 0.46 11.10
CA ARG A 77 0.10 1.73 11.36
C ARG A 77 0.67 2.78 10.43
N ILE A 78 -0.19 3.45 9.69
CA ILE A 78 0.21 4.46 8.73
C ILE A 78 -0.15 5.83 9.28
N HIS A 79 0.85 6.71 9.37
CA HIS A 79 0.67 8.11 9.75
C HIS A 79 1.02 8.97 8.56
N PHE A 80 0.09 9.82 8.13
CA PHE A 80 0.32 10.70 6.99
C PHE A 80 0.95 12.01 7.45
N ASP A 81 1.87 12.54 6.67
CA ASP A 81 2.56 13.79 6.97
C ASP A 81 1.55 14.94 7.08
N GLY A 82 1.77 15.82 8.04
CA GLY A 82 0.92 17.00 8.22
C GLY A 82 -0.50 16.69 8.66
N ASP A 83 -0.76 15.45 9.11
CA ASP A 83 -2.08 15.03 9.56
C ASP A 83 -3.19 15.29 8.54
N VAL A 84 -2.84 15.26 7.24
CA VAL A 84 -3.81 15.54 6.17
C VAL A 84 -4.89 14.47 6.08
N HIS A 85 -4.62 13.28 6.61
CA HIS A 85 -5.56 12.18 6.68
C HIS A 85 -5.45 11.49 8.03
N PRO A 86 -6.53 10.89 8.53
CA PRO A 86 -6.45 10.11 9.77
C PRO A 86 -5.48 8.94 9.61
N ALA A 87 -4.84 8.57 10.70
CA ALA A 87 -4.00 7.39 10.71
C ALA A 87 -4.82 6.16 10.35
N GLN A 88 -4.18 5.21 9.66
CA GLN A 88 -4.83 3.97 9.21
C GLN A 88 -4.05 2.78 9.72
N THR A 89 -4.74 1.66 9.89
CA THR A 89 -4.09 0.39 10.16
C THR A 89 -4.30 -0.53 8.98
N LEU A 90 -3.21 -1.07 8.46
CA LEU A 90 -3.23 -2.04 7.37
C LEU A 90 -2.80 -3.38 7.93
N GLU A 91 -3.48 -4.43 7.53
CA GLU A 91 -3.08 -5.79 7.89
C GLU A 91 -2.57 -6.48 6.65
N VAL A 92 -1.32 -6.96 6.70
CA VAL A 92 -0.72 -7.71 5.60
C VAL A 92 -1.25 -9.13 5.67
N LEU A 93 -2.09 -9.50 4.70
CA LEU A 93 -2.65 -10.85 4.63
C LEU A 93 -1.69 -11.80 3.94
N GLU A 94 -0.97 -11.30 2.93
CA GLU A 94 -0.03 -12.08 2.17
C GLU A 94 0.95 -11.14 1.49
N VAL A 95 2.23 -11.49 1.46
CA VAL A 95 3.23 -10.75 0.69
C VAL A 95 4.31 -11.69 0.21
N ASN A 96 4.67 -11.56 -1.06
CA ASN A 96 5.81 -12.23 -1.66
C ASN A 96 6.31 -11.38 -2.82
N ASP A 97 7.22 -11.93 -3.64
CA ASP A 97 7.84 -11.15 -4.71
C ASP A 97 6.87 -10.73 -5.81
N SER A 98 5.70 -11.34 -5.88
CA SER A 98 4.76 -11.08 -6.97
C SER A 98 3.38 -10.62 -6.51
N LEU A 99 3.13 -10.56 -5.20
CA LEU A 99 1.78 -10.30 -4.69
C LEU A 99 1.83 -9.68 -3.30
N LEU A 100 0.96 -8.70 -3.09
CA LEU A 100 0.69 -8.15 -1.76
C LEU A 100 -0.82 -8.07 -1.58
N ARG A 101 -1.32 -8.65 -0.49
CA ARG A 101 -2.73 -8.55 -0.13
C ARG A 101 -2.84 -7.85 1.20
N LEU A 102 -3.66 -6.83 1.24
CA LEU A 102 -3.84 -6.00 2.44
C LEU A 102 -5.32 -5.94 2.81
N LYS A 103 -5.57 -5.88 4.10
CA LYS A 103 -6.88 -5.56 4.64
C LYS A 103 -6.77 -4.22 5.34
N GLN A 104 -7.59 -3.25 4.95
CA GLN A 104 -7.63 -1.97 5.62
C GLN A 104 -8.54 -2.06 6.82
N ARG A 105 -7.99 -1.73 7.98
CA ARG A 105 -8.78 -1.66 9.20
C ARG A 105 -9.02 -0.20 9.53
N GLY A 106 -10.18 0.08 10.08
CA GLY A 106 -10.48 1.43 10.51
C GLY A 106 -9.49 1.92 11.56
N ALA A 107 -9.38 3.22 11.67
CA ALA A 107 -8.49 3.85 12.64
C ALA A 107 -8.90 3.54 14.08
#